data_acab3907dc560f13be93f0cf370bbeb4
#
_entry.id   acab3907dc560f13be93f0cf370bbeb4
#
_cell.length_a   1.000
_cell.length_b   1.000
_cell.length_c   1.000
_cell.angle_alpha   90.00
_cell.angle_beta   90.00
_cell.angle_gamma   90.00
#
_symmetry.space_group_name_H-M   'P 1'
#
loop_
_entity.id
_entity.type
_entity.pdbx_description
1 polymer ?
#
loop_
_entity_poly.entity_id
_entity_poly.type
_entity_poly.pdbx_seq_one_letter_code
_entity_poly.pdbx_strand_id
1 'polypeptide(L)'
;MHPAWFLRILVTFGDAFDANGAKYDKDGNFINWWTDEDYAAFNAKNEKLAAYFNAMHPWEGQDLNGEAVIGEACADMAALKCMLRVAAGKPDFDYDRFFRAFADRNATRETLLWAMVVLEDEHPLNYLRINTCLQQYDEFLDFYGITEGDNMYLAPEDRVAIW
;
A
#
# COMPACT_ATOMS: atom_id res chain seq x y z
N MET A 1 3.59 22.86 4.29
CA MET A 1 3.34 21.63 5.08
C MET A 1 4.17 20.53 4.46
N HIS A 2 4.95 19.76 5.22
CA HIS A 2 5.86 18.73 4.64
C HIS A 2 5.03 17.54 4.14
N PRO A 3 5.20 17.09 2.89
CA PRO A 3 4.37 16.04 2.27
C PRO A 3 4.31 14.73 3.08
N ALA A 4 5.42 14.34 3.70
CA ALA A 4 5.52 13.12 4.50
C ALA A 4 4.60 13.12 5.75
N TRP A 5 4.34 14.28 6.35
CA TRP A 5 3.45 14.38 7.52
C TRP A 5 1.98 14.18 7.13
N PHE A 6 1.58 14.75 5.98
CA PHE A 6 0.22 14.59 5.47
C PHE A 6 -0.08 13.14 5.06
N LEU A 7 0.90 12.49 4.44
CA LEU A 7 0.79 11.07 4.07
C LEU A 7 0.59 10.18 5.32
N ARG A 8 1.29 10.47 6.42
CA ARG A 8 1.14 9.71 7.66
C ARG A 8 -0.26 9.80 8.26
N ILE A 9 -0.89 10.99 8.20
CA ILE A 9 -2.29 11.16 8.64
C ILE A 9 -3.22 10.33 7.77
N LEU A 10 -3.00 10.31 6.44
CA LEU A 10 -3.84 9.55 5.53
C LEU A 10 -3.70 8.04 5.72
N VAL A 11 -2.51 7.53 6.05
CA VAL A 11 -2.31 6.12 6.42
C VAL A 11 -3.14 5.79 7.65
N THR A 12 -2.98 6.53 8.75
CA THR A 12 -3.76 6.32 9.99
C THR A 12 -5.28 6.44 9.76
N PHE A 13 -5.72 7.28 8.82
CA PHE A 13 -7.13 7.33 8.44
C PHE A 13 -7.54 6.08 7.63
N GLY A 14 -6.65 5.55 6.82
CA GLY A 14 -6.84 4.31 6.04
C GLY A 14 -7.08 3.10 6.93
N ASP A 15 -6.39 3.02 8.09
CA ASP A 15 -6.51 1.93 9.06
C ASP A 15 -7.94 1.78 9.61
N ALA A 16 -8.73 2.85 9.62
CA ALA A 16 -10.15 2.78 10.01
C ALA A 16 -11.02 2.00 9.01
N PHE A 17 -10.53 1.78 7.79
CA PHE A 17 -11.23 1.13 6.69
C PHE A 17 -10.49 -0.10 6.16
N ASP A 18 -9.49 -0.58 6.87
CA ASP A 18 -8.80 -1.82 6.54
C ASP A 18 -9.58 -3.06 7.03
N ALA A 19 -9.00 -4.25 6.90
CA ALA A 19 -9.62 -5.52 7.32
C ALA A 19 -9.96 -5.59 8.81
N ASN A 20 -9.32 -4.79 9.66
CA ASN A 20 -9.54 -4.70 11.09
C ASN A 20 -10.49 -3.54 11.44
N GLY A 21 -10.25 -2.35 10.90
CA GLY A 21 -11.06 -1.16 11.14
C GLY A 21 -12.51 -1.33 10.66
N ALA A 22 -12.73 -2.04 9.56
CA ALA A 22 -14.06 -2.37 9.04
C ALA A 22 -14.96 -3.14 10.03
N LYS A 23 -14.39 -3.74 11.08
CA LYS A 23 -15.12 -4.46 12.13
C LYS A 23 -15.68 -3.54 13.22
N TYR A 24 -15.36 -2.26 13.20
CA TYR A 24 -15.78 -1.31 14.22
C TYR A 24 -16.61 -0.18 13.60
N ASP A 25 -17.73 0.16 14.26
CA ASP A 25 -18.52 1.33 13.87
C ASP A 25 -17.87 2.64 14.32
N LYS A 26 -18.50 3.78 13.96
CA LYS A 26 -18.04 5.12 14.32
C LYS A 26 -17.93 5.39 15.83
N ASP A 27 -18.56 4.58 16.65
CA ASP A 27 -18.59 4.69 18.12
C ASP A 27 -17.61 3.69 18.76
N GLY A 28 -16.87 2.92 17.96
CA GLY A 28 -15.89 1.92 18.41
C GLY A 28 -16.50 0.61 18.87
N ASN A 29 -17.77 0.35 18.56
CA ASN A 29 -18.39 -0.94 18.87
C ASN A 29 -17.97 -1.97 17.83
N PHE A 30 -17.77 -3.20 18.26
CA PHE A 30 -17.46 -4.34 17.38
C PHE A 30 -18.74 -4.78 16.64
N ILE A 31 -19.06 -4.11 15.56
CA ILE A 31 -20.24 -4.30 14.74
C ILE A 31 -19.84 -4.23 13.27
N ASN A 32 -20.22 -5.26 12.50
CA ASN A 32 -20.14 -5.16 11.04
C ASN A 32 -21.20 -4.15 10.56
N TRP A 33 -20.74 -2.98 10.10
CA TRP A 33 -21.61 -1.90 9.61
C TRP A 33 -21.63 -1.80 8.08
N TRP A 34 -20.83 -2.63 7.42
CA TRP A 34 -20.82 -2.73 5.97
C TRP A 34 -21.96 -3.61 5.49
N THR A 35 -22.43 -3.37 4.26
CA THR A 35 -23.34 -4.30 3.61
C THR A 35 -22.60 -5.61 3.29
N ASP A 36 -23.33 -6.71 3.18
CA ASP A 36 -22.73 -8.00 2.82
C ASP A 36 -22.04 -7.94 1.45
N GLU A 37 -22.59 -7.15 0.50
CA GLU A 37 -22.02 -6.93 -0.83
C GLU A 37 -20.72 -6.15 -0.78
N ASP A 38 -20.66 -5.05 -0.01
CA ASP A 38 -19.45 -4.25 0.16
C ASP A 38 -18.36 -5.06 0.84
N TYR A 39 -18.72 -5.82 1.86
CA TYR A 39 -17.78 -6.67 2.59
C TYR A 39 -17.21 -7.79 1.70
N ALA A 40 -18.05 -8.42 0.88
CA ALA A 40 -17.59 -9.43 -0.08
C ALA A 40 -16.66 -8.83 -1.15
N ALA A 41 -17.00 -7.64 -1.67
CA ALA A 41 -16.15 -6.95 -2.65
C ALA A 41 -14.79 -6.52 -2.06
N PHE A 42 -14.79 -6.04 -0.81
CA PHE A 42 -13.57 -5.70 -0.10
C PHE A 42 -12.69 -6.93 0.17
N ASN A 43 -13.28 -8.03 0.64
CA ASN A 43 -12.56 -9.27 0.88
C ASN A 43 -11.93 -9.84 -0.40
N ALA A 44 -12.64 -9.82 -1.53
CA ALA A 44 -12.10 -10.27 -2.80
C ALA A 44 -10.85 -9.47 -3.23
N LYS A 45 -10.84 -8.15 -2.96
CA LYS A 45 -9.66 -7.31 -3.20
C LYS A 45 -8.51 -7.63 -2.24
N ASN A 46 -8.83 -7.86 -0.96
CA ASN A 46 -7.85 -8.26 0.04
C ASN A 46 -7.21 -9.61 -0.29
N GLU A 47 -7.99 -10.59 -0.75
CA GLU A 47 -7.46 -11.88 -1.21
C GLU A 47 -6.50 -11.72 -2.38
N LYS A 48 -6.84 -10.86 -3.36
CA LYS A 48 -5.94 -10.54 -4.47
C LYS A 48 -4.65 -9.88 -3.98
N LEU A 49 -4.74 -8.94 -3.04
CA LEU A 49 -3.57 -8.27 -2.47
C LEU A 49 -2.71 -9.23 -1.65
N ALA A 50 -3.32 -10.10 -0.85
CA ALA A 50 -2.61 -11.13 -0.10
C ALA A 50 -1.86 -12.09 -1.05
N ALA A 51 -2.52 -12.55 -2.11
CA ALA A 51 -1.89 -13.40 -3.13
C ALA A 51 -0.71 -12.70 -3.82
N TYR A 52 -0.83 -11.39 -4.08
CA TYR A 52 0.26 -10.59 -4.63
C TYR A 52 1.48 -10.57 -3.69
N PHE A 53 1.29 -10.38 -2.38
CA PHE A 53 2.38 -10.45 -1.41
C PHE A 53 2.91 -11.87 -1.20
N ASN A 54 2.05 -12.89 -1.16
CA ASN A 54 2.45 -14.30 -1.03
C ASN A 54 3.35 -14.78 -2.19
N ALA A 55 3.24 -14.14 -3.37
CA ALA A 55 4.11 -14.43 -4.50
C ALA A 55 5.50 -13.79 -4.39
N MET A 56 5.77 -13.00 -3.35
CA MET A 56 7.05 -12.32 -3.17
C MET A 56 7.99 -13.15 -2.29
N HIS A 57 9.23 -13.23 -2.72
CA HIS A 57 10.30 -13.90 -2.01
C HIS A 57 11.39 -12.85 -1.70
N PRO A 58 11.37 -12.23 -0.51
CA PRO A 58 12.30 -11.14 -0.17
C PRO A 58 13.77 -11.53 -0.28
N TRP A 59 14.08 -12.80 0.00
CA TRP A 59 15.37 -13.45 -0.26
C TRP A 59 15.20 -14.97 -0.36
N GLU A 60 16.24 -15.66 -0.79
CA GLU A 60 16.20 -17.11 -1.01
C GLU A 60 15.76 -17.88 0.26
N GLY A 61 14.74 -18.71 0.10
CA GLY A 61 14.19 -19.56 1.16
C GLY A 61 13.28 -18.83 2.15
N GLN A 62 12.85 -17.60 1.83
CA GLN A 62 11.95 -16.83 2.68
C GLN A 62 10.71 -16.39 1.91
N ASP A 63 9.56 -16.74 2.44
CA ASP A 63 8.25 -16.33 1.92
C ASP A 63 7.67 -15.20 2.78
N LEU A 64 6.77 -14.40 2.17
CA LEU A 64 5.97 -13.39 2.85
C LEU A 64 4.60 -13.98 3.23
N ASN A 65 4.08 -13.55 4.37
CA ASN A 65 2.69 -13.81 4.74
C ASN A 65 1.82 -12.62 4.31
N GLY A 66 1.20 -12.73 3.13
CA GLY A 66 0.38 -11.67 2.56
C GLY A 66 -0.81 -11.31 3.44
N GLU A 67 -1.45 -12.29 4.08
CA GLU A 67 -2.60 -12.06 4.97
C GLU A 67 -2.24 -11.22 6.21
N ALA A 68 -1.00 -11.31 6.67
CA ALA A 68 -0.54 -10.51 7.81
C ALA A 68 -0.36 -9.04 7.45
N VAL A 69 0.09 -8.74 6.22
CA VAL A 69 0.53 -7.39 5.82
C VAL A 69 -0.51 -6.57 5.04
N ILE A 70 -1.64 -7.15 4.67
CA ILE A 70 -2.64 -6.46 3.82
C ILE A 70 -3.26 -5.24 4.49
N GLY A 71 -3.43 -5.22 5.80
CA GLY A 71 -4.00 -4.05 6.52
C GLY A 71 -3.16 -2.80 6.25
N GLU A 72 -1.88 -2.85 6.59
CA GLU A 72 -0.93 -1.76 6.40
C GLU A 72 -0.74 -1.41 4.92
N ALA A 73 -0.70 -2.42 4.04
CA ALA A 73 -0.60 -2.19 2.61
C ALA A 73 -1.83 -1.46 2.05
N CYS A 74 -3.04 -1.82 2.47
CA CYS A 74 -4.28 -1.12 2.11
C CYS A 74 -4.24 0.35 2.55
N ALA A 75 -3.80 0.61 3.78
CA ALA A 75 -3.72 1.97 4.31
C ALA A 75 -2.69 2.83 3.56
N ASP A 76 -1.51 2.28 3.25
CA ASP A 76 -0.49 2.95 2.43
C ASP A 76 -1.02 3.24 1.00
N MET A 77 -1.70 2.29 0.37
CA MET A 77 -2.30 2.48 -0.96
C MET A 77 -3.40 3.53 -0.96
N ALA A 78 -4.29 3.52 0.04
CA ALA A 78 -5.33 4.53 0.20
C ALA A 78 -4.73 5.93 0.34
N ALA A 79 -3.72 6.07 1.19
CA ALA A 79 -3.02 7.33 1.40
C ALA A 79 -2.37 7.85 0.12
N LEU A 80 -1.68 6.98 -0.62
CA LEU A 80 -1.05 7.33 -1.89
C LEU A 80 -2.10 7.76 -2.93
N LYS A 81 -3.21 7.02 -3.05
CA LYS A 81 -4.32 7.36 -3.95
C LYS A 81 -4.93 8.73 -3.64
N CYS A 82 -5.18 9.03 -2.38
CA CYS A 82 -5.67 10.34 -1.95
C CYS A 82 -4.71 11.47 -2.35
N MET A 83 -3.40 11.27 -2.15
CA MET A 83 -2.38 12.24 -2.54
C MET A 83 -2.31 12.45 -4.06
N LEU A 84 -2.39 11.39 -4.85
CA LEU A 84 -2.40 11.46 -6.30
C LEU A 84 -3.64 12.20 -6.81
N ARG A 85 -4.81 11.99 -6.21
CA ARG A 85 -6.02 12.77 -6.49
C ARG A 85 -5.86 14.26 -6.22
N VAL A 86 -5.20 14.61 -5.12
CA VAL A 86 -4.88 16.03 -4.81
C VAL A 86 -3.88 16.59 -5.82
N ALA A 87 -2.90 15.80 -6.22
CA ALA A 87 -1.87 16.16 -7.21
C ALA A 87 -2.49 16.47 -8.58
N ALA A 88 -3.43 15.64 -9.04
CA ALA A 88 -4.10 15.80 -10.33
C ALA A 88 -4.82 17.15 -10.47
N GLY A 89 -5.23 17.79 -9.38
CA GLY A 89 -5.82 19.13 -9.36
C GLY A 89 -4.81 20.28 -9.38
N LYS A 90 -3.51 20.00 -9.49
CA LYS A 90 -2.42 20.99 -9.41
C LYS A 90 -1.55 20.94 -10.67
N PRO A 91 -1.66 21.92 -11.59
CA PRO A 91 -0.92 21.91 -12.87
C PRO A 91 0.61 21.84 -12.70
N ASP A 92 1.14 22.43 -11.63
CA ASP A 92 2.60 22.54 -11.37
C ASP A 92 3.03 21.54 -10.29
N PHE A 93 2.37 20.39 -10.16
CA PHE A 93 2.73 19.42 -9.15
C PHE A 93 4.03 18.70 -9.52
N ASP A 94 4.98 18.72 -8.58
CA ASP A 94 6.28 18.07 -8.75
C ASP A 94 6.18 16.58 -8.36
N TYR A 95 5.88 15.75 -9.35
CA TYR A 95 5.74 14.30 -9.18
C TYR A 95 7.05 13.64 -8.80
N ASP A 96 8.19 14.06 -9.33
CA ASP A 96 9.50 13.49 -8.96
C ASP A 96 9.78 13.71 -7.48
N ARG A 97 9.63 14.94 -7.02
CA ARG A 97 9.81 15.26 -5.61
C ARG A 97 8.82 14.51 -4.71
N PHE A 98 7.59 14.34 -5.17
CA PHE A 98 6.57 13.61 -4.42
C PHE A 98 6.91 12.13 -4.29
N PHE A 99 7.22 11.43 -5.37
CA PHE A 99 7.55 10.01 -5.34
C PHE A 99 8.84 9.72 -4.58
N ARG A 100 9.86 10.59 -4.72
CA ARG A 100 11.08 10.50 -3.90
C ARG A 100 10.78 10.68 -2.41
N ALA A 101 9.95 11.64 -2.03
CA ALA A 101 9.58 11.86 -0.63
C ALA A 101 8.75 10.69 -0.07
N PHE A 102 7.94 10.04 -0.90
CA PHE A 102 7.23 8.81 -0.53
C PHE A 102 8.21 7.67 -0.26
N ALA A 103 9.19 7.47 -1.13
CA ALA A 103 10.24 6.47 -0.96
C ALA A 103 11.11 6.77 0.28
N ASP A 104 11.58 8.00 0.44
CA ASP A 104 12.45 8.42 1.55
C ASP A 104 11.80 8.22 2.92
N ARG A 105 10.47 8.32 3.00
CA ARG A 105 9.72 8.09 4.26
C ARG A 105 9.97 6.69 4.82
N ASN A 106 10.03 5.69 3.96
CA ASN A 106 10.17 4.28 4.32
C ASN A 106 11.59 3.74 4.02
N ALA A 107 12.50 4.58 3.51
CA ALA A 107 13.87 4.16 3.19
C ALA A 107 14.65 3.87 4.49
N THR A 108 15.03 2.63 4.67
CA THR A 108 15.80 2.16 5.83
C THR A 108 16.99 1.30 5.38
N ARG A 109 17.99 1.21 6.24
CA ARG A 109 19.04 0.20 6.13
C ARG A 109 18.82 -0.81 7.25
N GLU A 110 18.42 -1.99 6.88
CA GLU A 110 18.08 -3.06 7.82
C GLU A 110 19.16 -4.13 7.84
N THR A 111 19.39 -4.71 9.01
CA THR A 111 20.17 -5.94 9.12
C THR A 111 19.28 -7.13 8.77
N LEU A 112 19.88 -8.23 8.33
CA LEU A 112 19.11 -9.46 8.06
C LEU A 112 18.30 -9.91 9.29
N LEU A 113 18.88 -9.80 10.48
CA LEU A 113 18.18 -10.16 11.72
C LEU A 113 16.92 -9.30 11.94
N TRP A 114 17.00 -8.00 11.68
CA TRP A 114 15.86 -7.11 11.81
C TRP A 114 14.80 -7.42 10.74
N ALA A 115 15.23 -7.65 9.49
CA ALA A 115 14.32 -8.04 8.41
C ALA A 115 13.57 -9.35 8.75
N MET A 116 14.22 -10.33 9.36
CA MET A 116 13.57 -11.57 9.84
C MET A 116 12.52 -11.29 10.92
N VAL A 117 12.75 -10.33 11.81
CA VAL A 117 11.75 -9.93 12.82
C VAL A 117 10.55 -9.25 12.16
N VAL A 118 10.79 -8.39 11.19
CA VAL A 118 9.71 -7.67 10.46
C VAL A 118 8.84 -8.63 9.63
N LEU A 119 9.37 -9.75 9.17
CA LEU A 119 8.56 -10.76 8.45
C LEU A 119 7.44 -11.39 9.30
N GLU A 120 7.57 -11.35 10.61
CA GLU A 120 6.56 -11.81 11.55
C GLU A 120 5.61 -10.69 12.02
N ASP A 121 5.80 -9.45 11.51
CA ASP A 121 5.02 -8.26 11.84
C ASP A 121 3.87 -8.08 10.84
N GLU A 122 2.92 -7.24 11.18
CA GLU A 122 1.83 -6.78 10.32
C GLU A 122 2.28 -5.78 9.23
N HIS A 123 3.50 -5.25 9.33
CA HIS A 123 4.07 -4.33 8.36
C HIS A 123 4.88 -5.08 7.29
N PRO A 124 4.67 -4.81 6.01
CA PRO A 124 5.60 -5.27 4.98
C PRO A 124 7.00 -4.69 5.19
N LEU A 125 8.03 -5.40 4.73
CA LEU A 125 9.39 -4.83 4.64
C LEU A 125 9.36 -3.47 3.95
N ASN A 126 10.13 -2.51 4.46
CA ASN A 126 10.04 -1.12 4.03
C ASN A 126 10.19 -0.91 2.51
N TYR A 127 11.11 -1.63 1.86
CA TYR A 127 11.24 -1.53 0.40
C TYR A 127 10.01 -2.09 -0.35
N LEU A 128 9.33 -3.08 0.22
CA LEU A 128 8.08 -3.60 -0.32
C LEU A 128 6.94 -2.59 -0.14
N ARG A 129 6.83 -1.93 1.01
CA ARG A 129 5.86 -0.83 1.21
C ARG A 129 5.98 0.23 0.13
N ILE A 130 7.21 0.57 -0.28
CA ILE A 130 7.47 1.55 -1.32
C ILE A 130 7.06 0.98 -2.68
N ASN A 131 7.69 -0.12 -3.08
CA ASN A 131 7.61 -0.62 -4.44
C ASN A 131 6.22 -1.15 -4.78
N THR A 132 5.61 -1.92 -3.88
CA THR A 132 4.29 -2.50 -4.11
C THR A 132 3.20 -1.44 -4.21
N CYS A 133 3.28 -0.36 -3.43
CA CYS A 133 2.34 0.75 -3.56
C CYS A 133 2.53 1.50 -4.87
N LEU A 134 3.75 1.87 -5.24
CA LEU A 134 4.03 2.66 -6.44
C LEU A 134 3.64 1.94 -7.73
N GLN A 135 3.89 0.64 -7.82
CA GLN A 135 3.54 -0.19 -8.98
C GLN A 135 2.03 -0.23 -9.30
N GLN A 136 1.18 0.10 -8.35
CA GLN A 136 -0.27 0.05 -8.52
C GLN A 136 -0.86 1.23 -9.32
N TYR A 137 -0.08 2.31 -9.54
CA TYR A 137 -0.62 3.58 -10.05
C TYR A 137 0.00 4.01 -11.38
N ASP A 138 -0.87 4.29 -12.35
CA ASP A 138 -0.48 4.81 -13.66
C ASP A 138 0.32 6.10 -13.53
N GLU A 139 -0.03 6.98 -12.58
CA GLU A 139 0.65 8.25 -12.36
C GLU A 139 2.16 8.08 -12.07
N PHE A 140 2.55 6.98 -11.42
CA PHE A 140 3.96 6.64 -11.20
C PHE A 140 4.61 6.05 -12.45
N LEU A 141 3.93 5.07 -13.07
CA LEU A 141 4.46 4.36 -14.23
C LEU A 141 4.64 5.31 -15.42
N ASP A 142 3.62 6.13 -15.71
CA ASP A 142 3.63 7.09 -16.80
C ASP A 142 4.69 8.18 -16.59
N PHE A 143 4.79 8.69 -15.35
CA PHE A 143 5.75 9.75 -15.03
C PHE A 143 7.20 9.33 -15.28
N TYR A 144 7.56 8.10 -14.89
CA TYR A 144 8.91 7.56 -15.10
C TYR A 144 9.08 6.80 -16.42
N GLY A 145 8.03 6.68 -17.24
CA GLY A 145 8.05 5.95 -18.51
C GLY A 145 8.28 4.45 -18.33
N ILE A 146 7.75 3.87 -17.27
CA ILE A 146 7.89 2.44 -16.94
C ILE A 146 6.97 1.62 -17.83
N THR A 147 7.54 0.62 -18.50
CA THR A 147 6.85 -0.22 -19.47
C THR A 147 7.11 -1.69 -19.21
N GLU A 148 6.40 -2.56 -19.94
CA GLU A 148 6.60 -4.01 -19.86
C GLU A 148 8.08 -4.39 -20.05
N GLY A 149 8.59 -5.19 -19.10
CA GLY A 149 10.01 -5.58 -19.01
C GLY A 149 10.82 -4.81 -17.98
N ASP A 150 10.32 -3.69 -17.47
CA ASP A 150 10.95 -2.97 -16.36
C ASP A 150 10.60 -3.63 -15.02
N ASN A 151 11.55 -3.62 -14.07
CA ASN A 151 11.36 -4.26 -12.75
C ASN A 151 10.19 -3.67 -11.93
N MET A 152 9.83 -2.41 -12.18
CA MET A 152 8.74 -1.74 -11.48
C MET A 152 7.41 -1.81 -12.25
N TYR A 153 7.39 -2.46 -13.42
CA TYR A 153 6.15 -2.64 -14.16
C TYR A 153 5.24 -3.67 -13.49
N LEU A 154 3.97 -3.34 -13.40
CA LEU A 154 2.90 -4.25 -13.01
C LEU A 154 1.76 -4.09 -14.02
N ALA A 155 1.37 -5.19 -14.65
CA ALA A 155 0.31 -5.18 -15.65
C ALA A 155 -1.02 -4.72 -15.05
N PRO A 156 -1.87 -3.99 -15.80
CA PRO A 156 -3.13 -3.44 -15.27
C PRO A 156 -4.04 -4.49 -14.64
N GLU A 157 -4.09 -5.70 -15.21
CA GLU A 157 -4.89 -6.83 -14.70
C GLU A 157 -4.37 -7.40 -13.37
N ASP A 158 -3.08 -7.19 -13.08
CA ASP A 158 -2.45 -7.67 -11.83
C ASP A 158 -2.55 -6.65 -10.70
N ARG A 159 -2.88 -5.40 -11.03
CA ARG A 159 -3.01 -4.33 -10.03
C ARG A 159 -4.23 -4.54 -9.13
N VAL A 160 -4.10 -4.09 -7.90
CA VAL A 160 -5.16 -4.14 -6.91
C VAL A 160 -5.64 -2.73 -6.59
N ALA A 161 -6.78 -2.34 -7.14
CA ALA A 161 -7.43 -1.08 -6.79
C ALA A 161 -8.35 -1.31 -5.59
N ILE A 162 -7.83 -1.16 -4.39
CA ILE A 162 -8.61 -1.31 -3.15
C ILE A 162 -9.67 -0.20 -3.05
N TRP A 163 -9.27 1.04 -3.35
CA TRP A 163 -10.10 2.25 -3.26
C TRP A 163 -10.27 2.96 -4.60
#